data_d7e3d9a8f2a19bfb0e1cbb73d1355673
#
_entry.id   d7e3d9a8f2a19bfb0e1cbb73d1355673
#
_cell.length_a   1.000
_cell.length_b   1.000
_cell.length_c   1.000
_cell.angle_alpha   90.00
_cell.angle_beta   90.00
_cell.angle_gamma   90.00
#
_symmetry.space_group_name_H-M   'P 1'
#
loop_
_entity.id
_entity.type
_entity.pdbx_description
1 polymer ?
#
loop_
_entity_poly.entity_id
_entity_poly.type
_entity_poly.pdbx_seq_one_letter_code
_entity_poly.pdbx_strand_id
1 'polypeptide(L)'
;MFVRVKKAAAALALGSFAVAGAVSVAVTPASPAGAASSGSTVTIADLCSCTGPEASSISQTSDTMQAWASWVNSHGGLAGHQVHLVILDDGYSAAKALTNAETAINQDHAVALFDNSDEDPSFAATVQSAHVPVLGGQESDSGYKNSDFFPAGATFNYTNSVGAIFAKDAGVKKMAAVYCVEVAICAESVHQGQVVAAHYGIKYVYVSSIGFAAPNYTAQCLAAKESGATAMTVGDASSVVEHVVTDCAAQGYTPRELSGDGTVAAAWLKIPAFNGNIDSQADNLWFLHNTATSTMYSALDKYAPGVPSGPNFGEIVLQSWSDGALLQAAVKAAGASAATPLTSAAILKGLYGLPTGETLGGLSPALHFVKGQPANNSCFFEMGIKNGKFVALHGGTTICAPLVKAGTLPTSH
;
A
#
# COMPACT_ATOMS: atom_id res chain seq x y z
N MET A 1 -36.06 -50.65 21.03
CA MET A 1 -37.20 -51.22 20.32
C MET A 1 -36.74 -51.53 18.89
N PHE A 2 -36.56 -52.82 18.62
CA PHE A 2 -36.08 -53.41 17.37
C PHE A 2 -37.17 -53.40 16.31
N VAL A 3 -36.84 -53.31 15.03
CA VAL A 3 -37.41 -53.99 13.88
C VAL A 3 -36.71 -53.52 12.61
N ARG A 4 -35.84 -54.28 12.06
CA ARG A 4 -35.82 -55.36 11.06
C ARG A 4 -36.03 -54.96 9.59
N VAL A 5 -34.94 -55.22 8.88
CA VAL A 5 -34.62 -55.48 7.49
C VAL A 5 -35.71 -56.27 6.72
N LYS A 6 -35.90 -55.98 5.44
CA LYS A 6 -36.26 -56.97 4.40
C LYS A 6 -35.54 -56.72 3.08
N LYS A 7 -34.80 -57.70 2.65
CA LYS A 7 -34.28 -57.93 1.29
C LYS A 7 -35.41 -58.58 0.46
N ALA A 8 -35.44 -58.32 -0.82
CA ALA A 8 -36.02 -59.23 -1.81
C ALA A 8 -35.25 -59.14 -3.12
N ALA A 9 -34.99 -60.29 -3.68
CA ALA A 9 -34.13 -60.56 -4.84
C ALA A 9 -34.96 -60.96 -6.06
N ALA A 10 -34.38 -60.75 -7.23
CA ALA A 10 -34.37 -61.52 -8.47
C ALA A 10 -35.65 -61.75 -9.28
N ALA A 11 -35.55 -61.49 -10.57
CA ALA A 11 -35.81 -62.51 -11.61
C ALA A 11 -35.26 -62.06 -12.99
N LEU A 12 -34.60 -62.94 -13.65
CA LEU A 12 -34.14 -62.94 -15.05
C LEU A 12 -35.31 -63.05 -16.01
N ALA A 13 -35.21 -62.42 -17.19
CA ALA A 13 -35.85 -62.90 -18.41
C ALA A 13 -34.97 -62.58 -19.63
N LEU A 14 -34.58 -63.61 -20.34
CA LEU A 14 -33.92 -63.58 -21.66
C LEU A 14 -34.91 -63.29 -22.77
N GLY A 15 -34.52 -62.56 -23.78
CA GLY A 15 -35.31 -62.36 -25.01
C GLY A 15 -34.51 -61.71 -26.13
N SER A 16 -34.15 -62.43 -27.09
CA SER A 16 -33.48 -62.50 -28.35
C SER A 16 -33.51 -61.32 -29.33
N PHE A 17 -32.36 -61.11 -29.96
CA PHE A 17 -31.99 -60.73 -31.34
C PHE A 17 -32.84 -59.72 -32.16
N ALA A 18 -32.17 -58.58 -32.54
CA ALA A 18 -32.30 -58.02 -33.86
C ALA A 18 -31.00 -57.33 -34.26
N VAL A 19 -30.44 -57.73 -35.41
CA VAL A 19 -29.28 -57.15 -36.08
C VAL A 19 -29.71 -55.87 -36.76
N ALA A 20 -29.01 -54.76 -36.50
CA ALA A 20 -29.05 -53.57 -37.34
C ALA A 20 -27.70 -52.86 -37.35
N GLY A 21 -27.26 -52.50 -38.53
CA GLY A 21 -25.97 -52.05 -39.00
C GLY A 21 -25.20 -51.03 -38.13
N ALA A 22 -23.95 -51.33 -37.94
CA ALA A 22 -22.95 -50.44 -37.31
C ALA A 22 -22.53 -49.36 -38.31
N VAL A 23 -22.97 -48.13 -38.07
CA VAL A 23 -22.29 -46.93 -38.61
C VAL A 23 -21.20 -46.58 -37.58
N SER A 24 -19.98 -46.90 -37.89
CA SER A 24 -18.82 -46.52 -37.08
C SER A 24 -18.55 -45.02 -37.26
N VAL A 25 -19.10 -44.19 -36.33
CA VAL A 25 -18.63 -42.84 -36.15
C VAL A 25 -17.29 -42.93 -35.41
N ALA A 26 -16.22 -42.64 -36.09
CA ALA A 26 -14.93 -42.48 -35.47
C ALA A 26 -14.95 -41.25 -34.56
N VAL A 27 -15.19 -41.44 -33.27
CA VAL A 27 -14.93 -40.43 -32.24
C VAL A 27 -13.42 -40.36 -32.10
N THR A 28 -12.83 -39.37 -32.76
CA THR A 28 -11.45 -38.98 -32.42
C THR A 28 -11.43 -38.57 -30.96
N PRO A 29 -10.60 -39.19 -30.09
CA PRO A 29 -10.46 -38.70 -28.73
C PRO A 29 -9.93 -37.26 -28.84
N ALA A 30 -10.67 -36.28 -28.32
CA ALA A 30 -10.12 -34.96 -28.09
C ALA A 30 -8.85 -35.16 -27.24
N SER A 31 -7.70 -34.76 -27.76
CA SER A 31 -6.48 -34.72 -26.98
C SER A 31 -6.79 -33.91 -25.72
N PRO A 32 -6.45 -34.36 -24.52
CA PRO A 32 -6.60 -33.55 -23.34
C PRO A 32 -5.85 -32.24 -23.61
N ALA A 33 -6.54 -31.12 -23.47
CA ALA A 33 -5.90 -29.82 -23.46
C ALA A 33 -4.71 -29.95 -22.51
N GLY A 34 -3.49 -29.81 -23.02
CA GLY A 34 -2.30 -30.01 -22.23
C GLY A 34 -2.43 -29.24 -20.95
N ALA A 35 -2.31 -29.92 -19.81
CA ALA A 35 -2.19 -29.27 -18.52
C ALA A 35 -1.02 -28.26 -18.68
N ALA A 36 -1.30 -26.98 -18.59
CA ALA A 36 -0.25 -25.97 -18.54
C ALA A 36 0.72 -26.43 -17.44
N SER A 37 2.00 -26.62 -17.77
CA SER A 37 3.00 -26.97 -16.78
C SER A 37 2.99 -25.90 -15.71
N SER A 38 2.57 -26.23 -14.49
CA SER A 38 2.68 -25.31 -13.35
C SER A 38 4.17 -25.14 -13.06
N GLY A 39 4.65 -23.91 -12.95
CA GLY A 39 5.98 -23.60 -12.44
C GLY A 39 6.13 -24.05 -10.98
N SER A 40 7.34 -23.96 -10.46
CA SER A 40 7.60 -24.14 -9.03
C SER A 40 6.88 -23.08 -8.21
N THR A 41 6.56 -23.39 -6.96
CA THR A 41 6.10 -22.38 -6.00
C THR A 41 7.23 -21.39 -5.73
N VAL A 42 6.88 -20.10 -5.61
CA VAL A 42 7.79 -19.00 -5.29
C VAL A 42 7.35 -18.33 -4.00
N THR A 43 8.30 -18.09 -3.10
CA THR A 43 8.04 -17.38 -1.84
C THR A 43 8.21 -15.88 -2.04
N ILE A 44 7.23 -15.13 -1.61
CA ILE A 44 7.25 -13.66 -1.47
C ILE A 44 6.96 -13.37 0.01
N ALA A 45 7.70 -12.50 0.64
CA ALA A 45 7.39 -12.09 2.01
C ALA A 45 6.81 -10.67 2.04
N ASP A 46 5.85 -10.47 2.93
CA ASP A 46 5.28 -9.18 3.27
C ASP A 46 5.77 -8.79 4.67
N LEU A 47 6.60 -7.77 4.73
CA LEU A 47 7.08 -7.18 5.98
C LEU A 47 6.11 -6.08 6.36
N CYS A 48 5.47 -6.18 7.52
CA CYS A 48 4.46 -5.21 7.89
C CYS A 48 4.48 -4.83 9.38
N SER A 49 4.13 -3.58 9.67
CA SER A 49 3.77 -3.11 11.02
C SER A 49 2.26 -3.30 11.26
N CYS A 50 1.75 -4.51 10.97
CA CYS A 50 0.32 -4.83 10.95
C CYS A 50 -0.34 -4.80 12.33
N THR A 51 0.44 -4.91 13.39
CA THR A 51 -0.02 -4.76 14.79
C THR A 51 0.77 -3.66 15.50
N GLY A 52 0.32 -3.29 16.70
CA GLY A 52 0.98 -2.23 17.48
C GLY A 52 0.37 -0.86 17.25
N PRO A 53 1.12 0.22 17.50
CA PRO A 53 0.61 1.60 17.45
C PRO A 53 0.05 2.00 16.08
N GLU A 54 0.68 1.57 14.98
CA GLU A 54 0.26 1.90 13.61
C GLU A 54 -0.88 1.03 13.05
N ALA A 55 -1.39 0.08 13.82
CA ALA A 55 -2.45 -0.83 13.35
C ALA A 55 -3.70 -0.12 12.80
N SER A 56 -3.99 1.11 13.24
CA SER A 56 -5.11 1.89 12.70
C SER A 56 -4.90 2.33 11.25
N SER A 57 -3.66 2.46 10.82
CA SER A 57 -3.29 2.75 9.43
C SER A 57 -3.05 1.46 8.63
N ILE A 58 -2.22 0.54 9.14
CA ILE A 58 -1.56 -0.51 8.38
C ILE A 58 -2.22 -1.90 8.51
N SER A 59 -3.03 -2.17 9.55
CA SER A 59 -3.51 -3.53 9.85
C SER A 59 -4.20 -4.26 8.70
N GLN A 60 -4.80 -3.56 7.75
CA GLN A 60 -5.50 -4.18 6.62
C GLN A 60 -4.58 -4.59 5.46
N THR A 61 -3.29 -4.26 5.51
CA THR A 61 -2.33 -4.64 4.46
C THR A 61 -2.17 -6.15 4.40
N SER A 62 -2.09 -6.84 5.54
CA SER A 62 -1.95 -8.30 5.58
C SER A 62 -3.11 -9.02 4.89
N ASP A 63 -4.36 -8.63 5.15
CA ASP A 63 -5.53 -9.21 4.49
C ASP A 63 -5.56 -8.85 3.00
N THR A 64 -5.13 -7.65 2.65
CA THR A 64 -5.02 -7.18 1.27
C THR A 64 -4.00 -7.99 0.48
N MET A 65 -2.81 -8.21 1.04
CA MET A 65 -1.76 -8.99 0.40
C MET A 65 -2.13 -10.47 0.30
N GLN A 66 -2.82 -11.02 1.29
CA GLN A 66 -3.37 -12.37 1.21
C GLN A 66 -4.44 -12.49 0.11
N ALA A 67 -5.29 -11.47 -0.05
CA ALA A 67 -6.27 -11.43 -1.14
C ALA A 67 -5.57 -11.30 -2.50
N TRP A 68 -4.53 -10.48 -2.61
CA TRP A 68 -3.70 -10.37 -3.81
C TRP A 68 -3.06 -11.71 -4.19
N ALA A 69 -2.40 -12.39 -3.25
CA ALA A 69 -1.78 -13.68 -3.51
C ALA A 69 -2.80 -14.74 -3.96
N SER A 70 -3.97 -14.78 -3.30
CA SER A 70 -5.07 -15.66 -3.65
C SER A 70 -5.63 -15.36 -5.05
N TRP A 71 -5.76 -14.08 -5.39
CA TRP A 71 -6.18 -13.62 -6.71
C TRP A 71 -5.18 -14.06 -7.78
N VAL A 72 -3.90 -13.74 -7.60
CA VAL A 72 -2.82 -14.11 -8.53
C VAL A 72 -2.79 -15.62 -8.75
N ASN A 73 -2.82 -16.41 -7.68
CA ASN A 73 -2.80 -17.87 -7.76
C ASN A 73 -4.00 -18.43 -8.50
N SER A 74 -5.20 -17.85 -8.31
CA SER A 74 -6.40 -18.27 -9.03
C SER A 74 -6.40 -17.90 -10.53
N HIS A 75 -5.49 -17.00 -10.94
CA HIS A 75 -5.31 -16.56 -12.32
C HIS A 75 -4.01 -17.08 -12.96
N GLY A 76 -3.46 -18.17 -12.43
CA GLY A 76 -2.30 -18.85 -13.01
C GLY A 76 -0.96 -18.48 -12.39
N GLY A 77 -0.94 -17.72 -11.32
CA GLY A 77 0.27 -17.34 -10.58
C GLY A 77 1.12 -16.28 -11.29
N LEU A 78 2.32 -16.06 -10.78
CA LEU A 78 3.33 -15.17 -11.38
C LEU A 78 4.05 -15.92 -12.52
N ALA A 79 3.69 -15.63 -13.75
CA ALA A 79 4.23 -16.33 -14.95
C ALA A 79 4.12 -17.87 -14.87
N GLY A 80 3.10 -18.39 -14.21
CA GLY A 80 2.86 -19.82 -14.01
C GLY A 80 3.38 -20.37 -12.68
N HIS A 81 4.08 -19.58 -11.86
CA HIS A 81 4.53 -19.95 -10.51
C HIS A 81 3.45 -19.60 -9.48
N GLN A 82 3.11 -20.57 -8.62
CA GLN A 82 2.21 -20.28 -7.49
C GLN A 82 2.93 -19.45 -6.43
N VAL A 83 2.30 -18.42 -5.92
CA VAL A 83 2.83 -17.57 -4.85
C VAL A 83 2.56 -18.21 -3.50
N HIS A 84 3.60 -18.42 -2.73
CA HIS A 84 3.55 -18.65 -1.30
C HIS A 84 3.87 -17.33 -0.61
N LEU A 85 2.83 -16.67 -0.07
CA LEU A 85 2.99 -15.42 0.66
C LEU A 85 3.25 -15.71 2.14
N VAL A 86 4.34 -15.15 2.68
CA VAL A 86 4.68 -15.18 4.10
C VAL A 86 4.49 -13.77 4.65
N ILE A 87 3.64 -13.61 5.67
CA ILE A 87 3.40 -12.31 6.31
C ILE A 87 4.18 -12.27 7.63
N LEU A 88 5.04 -11.28 7.79
CA LEU A 88 5.96 -11.10 8.91
C LEU A 88 5.69 -9.75 9.58
N ASP A 89 4.83 -9.80 10.60
CA ASP A 89 4.48 -8.62 11.40
C ASP A 89 5.61 -8.26 12.37
N ASP A 90 6.07 -7.02 12.36
CA ASP A 90 7.10 -6.50 13.27
C ASP A 90 6.51 -5.87 14.54
N GLY A 91 5.22 -5.55 14.55
CA GLY A 91 4.54 -4.92 15.68
C GLY A 91 5.12 -3.54 16.01
N TYR A 92 5.67 -2.84 15.02
CA TYR A 92 6.33 -1.54 15.17
C TYR A 92 7.63 -1.62 15.99
N SER A 93 8.48 -2.60 15.66
CA SER A 93 9.76 -2.84 16.34
C SER A 93 10.88 -3.01 15.32
N ALA A 94 11.81 -2.06 15.26
CA ALA A 94 12.99 -2.07 14.38
C ALA A 94 13.80 -3.38 14.47
N ALA A 95 14.00 -3.90 15.69
CA ALA A 95 14.73 -5.15 15.90
C ALA A 95 14.00 -6.36 15.33
N LYS A 96 12.65 -6.38 15.43
CA LYS A 96 11.83 -7.46 14.89
C LYS A 96 11.71 -7.34 13.37
N ALA A 97 11.59 -6.13 12.82
CA ALA A 97 11.59 -5.86 11.38
C ALA A 97 12.90 -6.37 10.72
N LEU A 98 14.06 -6.06 11.31
CA LEU A 98 15.34 -6.60 10.84
C LEU A 98 15.36 -8.14 10.89
N THR A 99 14.93 -8.74 12.01
CA THR A 99 14.86 -10.20 12.14
C THR A 99 13.92 -10.83 11.11
N ASN A 100 12.78 -10.19 10.85
CA ASN A 100 11.81 -10.61 9.85
C ASN A 100 12.42 -10.59 8.43
N ALA A 101 13.13 -9.52 8.06
CA ALA A 101 13.82 -9.43 6.78
C ALA A 101 14.90 -10.51 6.62
N GLU A 102 15.72 -10.74 7.65
CA GLU A 102 16.71 -11.81 7.67
C GLU A 102 16.06 -13.20 7.54
N THR A 103 14.92 -13.41 8.20
CA THR A 103 14.15 -14.67 8.10
C THR A 103 13.60 -14.86 6.69
N ALA A 104 12.96 -13.85 6.12
CA ALA A 104 12.43 -13.88 4.77
C ALA A 104 13.50 -14.24 3.74
N ILE A 105 14.68 -13.64 3.85
CA ILE A 105 15.79 -13.86 2.91
C ILE A 105 16.48 -15.21 3.12
N ASN A 106 16.86 -15.54 4.36
CA ASN A 106 17.78 -16.63 4.63
C ASN A 106 17.07 -17.96 4.94
N GLN A 107 15.84 -17.93 5.46
CA GLN A 107 15.09 -19.12 5.85
C GLN A 107 13.95 -19.43 4.88
N ASP A 108 13.14 -18.40 4.53
CA ASP A 108 12.00 -18.57 3.65
C ASP A 108 12.38 -18.47 2.16
N HIS A 109 13.61 -18.02 1.87
CA HIS A 109 14.15 -17.84 0.53
C HIS A 109 13.24 -17.01 -0.38
N ALA A 110 12.68 -15.94 0.19
CA ALA A 110 11.83 -15.02 -0.54
C ALA A 110 12.60 -14.37 -1.70
N VAL A 111 12.00 -14.33 -2.88
CA VAL A 111 12.61 -13.75 -4.09
C VAL A 111 12.29 -12.27 -4.27
N ALA A 112 11.31 -11.78 -3.54
CA ALA A 112 10.94 -10.37 -3.42
C ALA A 112 10.27 -10.15 -2.06
N LEU A 113 10.30 -8.91 -1.60
CA LEU A 113 9.63 -8.47 -0.38
C LEU A 113 8.60 -7.41 -0.73
N PHE A 114 7.47 -7.42 -0.04
CA PHE A 114 6.59 -6.26 0.05
C PHE A 114 6.94 -5.50 1.33
N ASP A 115 6.83 -4.18 1.26
CA ASP A 115 7.14 -3.30 2.37
C ASP A 115 5.90 -2.52 2.79
N ASN A 116 5.29 -3.01 3.84
CA ASN A 116 4.19 -2.41 4.59
C ASN A 116 4.63 -2.14 6.04
N SER A 117 5.93 -1.84 6.24
CA SER A 117 6.54 -1.60 7.54
C SER A 117 7.08 -0.18 7.64
N ASP A 118 6.79 0.52 8.73
CA ASP A 118 7.40 1.81 9.05
C ASP A 118 8.82 1.67 9.63
N GLU A 119 9.26 0.44 9.85
CA GLU A 119 10.58 0.12 10.40
C GLU A 119 11.59 -0.32 9.31
N ASP A 120 11.28 -0.07 8.05
CA ASP A 120 12.11 -0.42 6.90
C ASP A 120 13.54 0.16 6.92
N PRO A 121 13.84 1.32 7.52
CA PRO A 121 15.22 1.78 7.66
C PRO A 121 16.10 0.77 8.42
N SER A 122 15.50 -0.03 9.31
CA SER A 122 16.21 -1.04 10.11
C SER A 122 16.74 -2.21 9.27
N PHE A 123 16.08 -2.57 8.18
CA PHE A 123 16.44 -3.70 7.31
C PHE A 123 16.93 -3.28 5.91
N ALA A 124 16.85 -2.00 5.55
CA ALA A 124 17.21 -1.51 4.22
C ALA A 124 18.61 -1.94 3.76
N ALA A 125 19.61 -1.90 4.63
CA ALA A 125 20.95 -2.35 4.32
C ALA A 125 21.06 -3.87 4.10
N THR A 126 20.28 -4.66 4.83
CA THR A 126 20.22 -6.13 4.71
C THR A 126 19.69 -6.53 3.35
N VAL A 127 18.55 -5.98 2.94
CA VAL A 127 17.93 -6.31 1.64
C VAL A 127 18.80 -5.85 0.47
N GLN A 128 19.44 -4.67 0.57
CA GLN A 128 20.37 -4.19 -0.44
C GLN A 128 21.59 -5.09 -0.58
N SER A 129 22.16 -5.56 0.54
CA SER A 129 23.30 -6.48 0.53
C SER A 129 22.95 -7.83 -0.09
N ALA A 130 21.72 -8.28 0.09
CA ALA A 130 21.21 -9.54 -0.47
C ALA A 130 20.72 -9.42 -1.92
N HIS A 131 20.59 -8.19 -2.45
CA HIS A 131 20.00 -7.90 -3.76
C HIS A 131 18.60 -8.51 -3.93
N VAL A 132 17.78 -8.46 -2.89
CA VAL A 132 16.38 -8.86 -2.93
C VAL A 132 15.54 -7.61 -3.17
N PRO A 133 14.73 -7.54 -4.25
CA PRO A 133 13.91 -6.37 -4.53
C PRO A 133 12.80 -6.22 -3.46
N VAL A 134 12.61 -5.00 -3.02
CA VAL A 134 11.53 -4.57 -2.13
C VAL A 134 10.54 -3.75 -2.96
N LEU A 135 9.28 -4.19 -3.02
CA LEU A 135 8.18 -3.44 -3.64
C LEU A 135 7.46 -2.72 -2.51
N GLY A 136 7.46 -1.39 -2.55
CA GLY A 136 6.97 -0.56 -1.45
C GLY A 136 7.98 0.51 -1.04
N GLY A 137 7.85 0.99 0.22
CA GLY A 137 8.67 2.08 0.74
C GLY A 137 8.16 3.46 0.33
N GLN A 138 6.87 3.58 -0.02
CA GLN A 138 6.23 4.86 -0.30
C GLN A 138 6.18 5.73 0.95
N GLU A 139 6.04 5.10 2.12
CA GLU A 139 5.87 5.78 3.41
C GLU A 139 7.20 6.11 4.11
N SER A 140 8.34 5.81 3.50
CA SER A 140 9.63 5.94 4.15
C SER A 140 10.72 6.56 3.29
N ASP A 141 11.86 6.83 3.93
CA ASP A 141 13.04 7.33 3.24
C ASP A 141 13.81 6.24 2.48
N SER A 142 13.59 4.97 2.80
CA SER A 142 14.22 3.86 2.09
C SER A 142 13.80 3.83 0.62
N GLY A 143 12.56 4.14 0.31
CA GLY A 143 12.03 4.18 -1.05
C GLY A 143 12.76 5.15 -1.98
N TYR A 144 13.29 6.27 -1.45
CA TYR A 144 14.04 7.25 -2.26
C TYR A 144 15.53 7.38 -1.90
N LYS A 145 16.02 6.56 -0.97
CA LYS A 145 17.44 6.51 -0.59
C LYS A 145 18.12 5.20 -0.98
N ASN A 146 17.36 4.11 -1.20
CA ASN A 146 17.88 2.78 -1.48
C ASN A 146 17.49 2.33 -2.90
N SER A 147 18.47 1.83 -3.67
CA SER A 147 18.28 1.42 -5.07
C SER A 147 17.54 0.08 -5.24
N ASP A 148 17.35 -0.70 -4.19
CA ASP A 148 16.66 -1.99 -4.22
C ASP A 148 15.23 -1.89 -3.66
N PHE A 149 14.76 -0.65 -3.37
CA PHE A 149 13.36 -0.34 -3.08
C PHE A 149 12.68 0.25 -4.32
N PHE A 150 11.48 -0.24 -4.57
CA PHE A 150 10.68 0.09 -5.76
C PHE A 150 9.26 0.48 -5.34
N PRO A 151 9.05 1.74 -4.94
CA PRO A 151 7.72 2.23 -4.59
C PRO A 151 6.81 2.22 -5.82
N ALA A 152 5.62 1.64 -5.68
CA ALA A 152 4.60 1.62 -6.74
C ALA A 152 3.94 2.99 -6.94
N GLY A 153 4.18 3.94 -6.08
CA GLY A 153 3.61 5.28 -6.08
C GLY A 153 4.64 6.40 -6.02
N ALA A 154 4.21 7.58 -5.58
CA ALA A 154 5.09 8.70 -5.27
C ALA A 154 6.06 8.33 -4.15
N THR A 155 7.26 8.91 -4.17
CA THR A 155 8.21 8.70 -3.08
C THR A 155 7.97 9.70 -1.95
N PHE A 156 8.23 9.25 -0.72
CA PHE A 156 7.94 9.96 0.52
C PHE A 156 8.46 11.42 0.58
N ASN A 157 9.62 11.70 0.00
CA ASN A 157 10.18 13.04 -0.07
C ASN A 157 9.32 14.03 -0.90
N TYR A 158 8.39 13.53 -1.71
CA TYR A 158 7.43 14.36 -2.43
C TYR A 158 6.09 14.43 -1.66
N THR A 159 5.55 13.31 -1.18
CA THR A 159 4.28 13.30 -0.48
C THR A 159 4.32 14.15 0.80
N ASN A 160 5.39 14.08 1.58
CA ASN A 160 5.58 14.96 2.75
C ASN A 160 5.74 16.45 2.42
N SER A 161 6.11 16.76 1.19
CA SER A 161 6.22 18.16 0.75
C SER A 161 4.88 18.77 0.38
N VAL A 162 3.89 17.93 0.17
CA VAL A 162 2.61 18.30 -0.45
C VAL A 162 1.75 19.15 0.48
N GLY A 163 1.77 18.89 1.78
CA GLY A 163 1.05 19.74 2.76
C GLY A 163 1.42 21.20 2.63
N ALA A 164 2.69 21.53 2.34
CA ALA A 164 3.12 22.90 2.10
C ALA A 164 2.64 23.46 0.75
N ILE A 165 2.55 22.62 -0.28
CA ILE A 165 2.00 23.00 -1.58
C ILE A 165 0.52 23.30 -1.44
N PHE A 166 -0.24 22.46 -0.76
CA PHE A 166 -1.67 22.66 -0.49
C PHE A 166 -1.92 23.90 0.34
N ALA A 167 -1.10 24.13 1.36
CA ALA A 167 -1.16 25.34 2.16
C ALA A 167 -0.98 26.60 1.30
N LYS A 168 -0.03 26.57 0.36
CA LYS A 168 0.21 27.65 -0.61
C LYS A 168 -1.03 27.89 -1.47
N ASP A 169 -1.58 26.84 -2.06
CA ASP A 169 -2.72 26.93 -2.99
C ASP A 169 -4.02 27.34 -2.26
N ALA A 170 -4.15 26.94 -1.00
CA ALA A 170 -5.21 27.39 -0.10
C ALA A 170 -5.00 28.80 0.49
N GLY A 171 -3.91 29.48 0.16
CA GLY A 171 -3.59 30.82 0.67
C GLY A 171 -3.15 30.85 2.14
N VAL A 172 -2.81 29.71 2.73
CA VAL A 172 -2.31 29.58 4.10
C VAL A 172 -0.95 30.28 4.23
N LYS A 173 -0.74 30.99 5.34
CA LYS A 173 0.53 31.65 5.65
C LYS A 173 1.20 31.12 6.92
N LYS A 174 0.41 30.51 7.80
CA LYS A 174 0.89 29.97 9.07
C LYS A 174 0.36 28.55 9.26
N MET A 175 1.27 27.63 9.48
CA MET A 175 0.99 26.23 9.76
C MET A 175 1.45 25.82 11.14
N ALA A 176 0.80 24.83 11.71
CA ALA A 176 1.28 24.05 12.83
C ALA A 176 1.65 22.63 12.34
N ALA A 177 2.49 21.94 13.09
CA ALA A 177 2.72 20.52 12.94
C ALA A 177 2.83 19.85 14.32
N VAL A 178 2.24 18.67 14.43
CA VAL A 178 2.52 17.72 15.50
C VAL A 178 2.93 16.39 14.87
N TYR A 179 3.84 15.68 15.50
CA TYR A 179 4.43 14.48 14.90
C TYR A 179 4.85 13.46 15.97
N CYS A 180 4.88 12.19 15.63
CA CYS A 180 5.20 11.10 16.55
C CYS A 180 6.65 11.19 17.07
N VAL A 181 6.87 10.77 18.32
CA VAL A 181 8.23 10.71 18.92
C VAL A 181 8.89 9.36 18.74
N GLU A 182 8.13 8.34 18.37
CA GLU A 182 8.50 6.94 18.41
C GLU A 182 9.51 6.57 17.33
N VAL A 183 9.40 7.17 16.14
CA VAL A 183 10.30 6.91 15.01
C VAL A 183 10.89 8.18 14.41
N ALA A 184 12.09 8.07 13.91
CA ALA A 184 12.85 9.21 13.40
C ALA A 184 12.21 9.84 12.14
N ILE A 185 11.50 9.05 11.34
CA ILE A 185 10.89 9.50 10.09
C ILE A 185 9.84 10.59 10.32
N CYS A 186 9.13 10.57 11.46
CA CYS A 186 8.13 11.60 11.81
C CYS A 186 8.78 12.99 11.94
N ALA A 187 9.93 13.09 12.58
CA ALA A 187 10.66 14.36 12.69
C ALA A 187 11.23 14.81 11.35
N GLU A 188 11.73 13.87 10.54
CA GLU A 188 12.26 14.16 9.20
C GLU A 188 11.16 14.67 8.27
N SER A 189 9.98 14.06 8.31
CA SER A 189 8.79 14.46 7.57
C SER A 189 8.42 15.94 7.83
N VAL A 190 8.35 16.33 9.10
CA VAL A 190 8.08 17.72 9.47
C VAL A 190 9.19 18.66 9.00
N HIS A 191 10.45 18.24 9.12
CA HIS A 191 11.59 19.04 8.64
C HIS A 191 11.50 19.28 7.12
N GLN A 192 11.21 18.26 6.34
CA GLN A 192 10.98 18.38 4.89
C GLN A 192 9.81 19.32 4.58
N GLY A 193 8.69 19.16 5.28
CA GLY A 193 7.53 20.06 5.16
C GLY A 193 7.89 21.52 5.45
N GLN A 194 8.71 21.79 6.49
CA GLN A 194 9.21 23.12 6.80
C GLN A 194 10.06 23.72 5.67
N VAL A 195 10.94 22.89 5.07
CA VAL A 195 11.79 23.31 3.94
C VAL A 195 10.94 23.80 2.77
N VAL A 196 9.95 23.01 2.40
CA VAL A 196 9.05 23.32 1.28
C VAL A 196 8.16 24.51 1.61
N ALA A 197 7.62 24.58 2.82
CA ALA A 197 6.79 25.69 3.28
C ALA A 197 7.54 27.03 3.21
N ALA A 198 8.80 27.06 3.66
CA ALA A 198 9.63 28.25 3.60
C ALA A 198 9.89 28.71 2.16
N HIS A 199 10.07 27.78 1.22
CA HIS A 199 10.20 28.08 -0.21
C HIS A 199 8.96 28.84 -0.76
N TYR A 200 7.76 28.52 -0.24
CA TYR A 200 6.51 29.20 -0.60
C TYR A 200 6.14 30.37 0.32
N GLY A 201 7.03 30.77 1.23
CA GLY A 201 6.77 31.87 2.17
C GLY A 201 5.73 31.56 3.24
N ILE A 202 5.55 30.29 3.56
CA ILE A 202 4.69 29.76 4.63
C ILE A 202 5.55 29.50 5.86
N LYS A 203 5.04 29.85 7.04
CA LYS A 203 5.74 29.65 8.31
C LYS A 203 5.09 28.56 9.14
N TYR A 204 5.88 27.59 9.58
CA TYR A 204 5.51 26.73 10.71
C TYR A 204 5.68 27.56 11.99
N VAL A 205 4.57 27.95 12.58
CA VAL A 205 4.54 28.84 13.77
C VAL A 205 4.41 28.06 15.07
N TYR A 206 4.09 26.77 14.99
CA TYR A 206 4.08 25.81 16.08
C TYR A 206 4.51 24.44 15.56
N VAL A 207 5.42 23.80 16.27
CA VAL A 207 5.88 22.42 15.99
C VAL A 207 6.11 21.72 17.31
N SER A 208 5.55 20.53 17.49
CA SER A 208 5.71 19.75 18.71
C SER A 208 5.64 18.26 18.40
N SER A 209 6.45 17.49 19.10
CA SER A 209 6.28 16.04 19.11
C SER A 209 5.15 15.62 20.02
N ILE A 210 4.52 14.49 19.71
CA ILE A 210 3.46 13.83 20.48
C ILE A 210 3.76 12.35 20.59
N GLY A 211 3.16 11.65 21.53
CA GLY A 211 3.29 10.20 21.65
C GLY A 211 1.94 9.51 21.44
N PHE A 212 1.93 8.33 20.86
CA PHE A 212 0.72 7.52 20.60
C PHE A 212 -0.18 7.33 21.81
N ALA A 213 0.44 7.15 22.99
CA ALA A 213 -0.27 6.83 24.23
C ALA A 213 -0.71 8.06 25.02
N ALA A 214 -0.59 9.26 24.47
CA ALA A 214 -1.01 10.47 25.18
C ALA A 214 -2.54 10.44 25.42
N PRO A 215 -3.01 10.76 26.62
CA PRO A 215 -4.43 10.69 26.96
C PRO A 215 -5.27 11.77 26.24
N ASN A 216 -4.66 12.84 25.82
CA ASN A 216 -5.24 13.90 24.98
C ASN A 216 -4.14 14.81 24.43
N TYR A 217 -4.51 15.65 23.47
CA TYR A 217 -3.62 16.60 22.78
C TYR A 217 -4.06 18.05 22.98
N THR A 218 -4.86 18.33 24.03
CA THR A 218 -5.42 19.65 24.31
C THR A 218 -4.35 20.74 24.40
N ALA A 219 -3.21 20.46 25.02
CA ALA A 219 -2.12 21.44 25.18
C ALA A 219 -1.53 21.85 23.82
N GLN A 220 -1.31 20.90 22.93
CA GLN A 220 -0.81 21.13 21.59
C GLN A 220 -1.82 21.92 20.76
N CYS A 221 -3.11 21.58 20.86
CA CYS A 221 -4.18 22.31 20.18
C CYS A 221 -4.26 23.77 20.60
N LEU A 222 -4.20 24.05 21.90
CA LEU A 222 -4.22 25.43 22.42
C LEU A 222 -2.99 26.22 21.98
N ALA A 223 -1.79 25.63 22.05
CA ALA A 223 -0.56 26.29 21.63
C ALA A 223 -0.57 26.56 20.10
N ALA A 224 -1.03 25.61 19.28
CA ALA A 224 -1.19 25.81 17.84
C ALA A 224 -2.21 26.93 17.54
N LYS A 225 -3.34 26.97 18.25
CA LYS A 225 -4.35 28.03 18.13
C LYS A 225 -3.77 29.41 18.49
N GLU A 226 -3.06 29.51 19.61
CA GLU A 226 -2.44 30.76 20.09
C GLU A 226 -1.35 31.26 19.13
N SER A 227 -0.63 30.36 18.46
CA SER A 227 0.35 30.72 17.43
C SER A 227 -0.28 31.36 16.19
N GLY A 228 -1.59 31.21 16.02
CA GLY A 228 -2.35 31.71 14.88
C GLY A 228 -2.19 30.87 13.62
N ALA A 229 -1.84 29.59 13.76
CA ALA A 229 -1.84 28.64 12.64
C ALA A 229 -3.28 28.43 12.13
N THR A 230 -3.44 28.44 10.81
CA THR A 230 -4.75 28.22 10.15
C THR A 230 -4.82 26.88 9.42
N ALA A 231 -3.69 26.18 9.34
CA ALA A 231 -3.60 24.79 8.88
C ALA A 231 -2.66 24.03 9.80
N MET A 232 -2.81 22.72 9.84
CA MET A 232 -2.00 21.82 10.67
C MET A 232 -1.72 20.52 9.92
N THR A 233 -0.53 19.99 10.10
CA THR A 233 -0.20 18.63 9.74
C THR A 233 -0.05 17.79 11.00
N VAL A 234 -0.50 16.54 10.96
CA VAL A 234 -0.35 15.56 12.03
C VAL A 234 0.33 14.33 11.46
N GLY A 235 1.60 14.14 11.78
CA GLY A 235 2.39 12.99 11.33
C GLY A 235 2.34 11.88 12.38
N ASP A 236 1.34 11.00 12.28
CA ASP A 236 1.10 9.94 13.25
C ASP A 236 0.06 8.94 12.70
N ALA A 237 -0.16 7.82 13.39
CA ALA A 237 -1.19 6.84 13.07
C ALA A 237 -2.59 7.46 12.89
N SER A 238 -3.39 6.89 12.01
CA SER A 238 -4.75 7.38 11.68
C SER A 238 -5.61 7.70 12.90
N SER A 239 -5.60 6.84 13.92
CA SER A 239 -6.35 7.05 15.16
C SER A 239 -5.83 8.21 16.01
N VAL A 240 -4.53 8.48 15.97
CA VAL A 240 -3.93 9.63 16.66
C VAL A 240 -4.30 10.92 15.96
N VAL A 241 -4.26 10.94 14.63
CA VAL A 241 -4.75 12.09 13.85
C VAL A 241 -6.20 12.42 14.19
N GLU A 242 -7.07 11.38 14.30
CA GLU A 242 -8.46 11.53 14.75
C GLU A 242 -8.57 12.19 16.14
N HIS A 243 -7.76 11.73 17.10
CA HIS A 243 -7.74 12.29 18.45
C HIS A 243 -7.27 13.75 18.46
N VAL A 244 -6.17 14.06 17.77
CA VAL A 244 -5.67 15.44 17.67
C VAL A 244 -6.73 16.37 17.09
N VAL A 245 -7.31 16.00 15.94
CA VAL A 245 -8.33 16.82 15.27
C VAL A 245 -9.58 17.01 16.13
N THR A 246 -10.01 15.95 16.84
CA THR A 246 -11.18 16.00 17.73
C THR A 246 -10.90 16.86 18.96
N ASP A 247 -9.73 16.72 19.59
CA ASP A 247 -9.33 17.52 20.74
C ASP A 247 -9.20 19.00 20.39
N CYS A 248 -8.63 19.31 19.22
CA CYS A 248 -8.53 20.65 18.72
C CYS A 248 -9.91 21.27 18.48
N ALA A 249 -10.82 20.53 17.87
CA ALA A 249 -12.19 20.98 17.65
C ALA A 249 -12.94 21.24 18.97
N ALA A 250 -12.72 20.42 20.00
CA ALA A 250 -13.27 20.62 21.33
C ALA A 250 -12.76 21.93 22.00
N GLN A 251 -11.58 22.42 21.59
CA GLN A 251 -11.03 23.72 22.04
C GLN A 251 -11.47 24.88 21.13
N GLY A 252 -12.40 24.65 20.21
CA GLY A 252 -12.81 25.67 19.23
C GLY A 252 -11.68 26.06 18.29
N TYR A 253 -10.81 25.10 17.96
CA TYR A 253 -9.74 25.25 16.98
C TYR A 253 -9.90 24.16 15.90
N THR A 254 -10.30 24.59 14.73
CA THR A 254 -10.52 23.71 13.56
C THR A 254 -9.63 24.18 12.41
N PRO A 255 -8.31 23.99 12.49
CA PRO A 255 -7.42 24.32 11.39
C PRO A 255 -7.74 23.39 10.21
N ARG A 256 -7.38 23.81 9.00
CA ARG A 256 -7.39 22.87 7.89
C ARG A 256 -6.34 21.79 8.13
N GLU A 257 -6.76 20.56 8.25
CA GLU A 257 -5.85 19.44 8.34
C GLU A 257 -5.31 19.15 6.93
N LEU A 258 -3.98 18.99 6.83
CA LEU A 258 -3.23 18.75 5.60
C LEU A 258 -2.39 17.50 5.80
N SER A 259 -2.94 16.35 5.46
CA SER A 259 -2.28 15.06 5.68
C SER A 259 -1.26 14.75 4.60
N GLY A 260 -0.25 14.01 5.00
CA GLY A 260 0.59 13.25 4.09
C GLY A 260 -0.03 11.88 3.80
N ASP A 261 0.66 11.12 2.98
CA ASP A 261 0.34 9.77 2.60
C ASP A 261 0.31 8.82 3.83
N GLY A 262 -0.46 7.72 3.77
CA GLY A 262 -0.44 6.65 4.78
C GLY A 262 -1.43 6.77 5.95
N THR A 263 -2.18 7.86 6.09
CA THR A 263 -2.96 8.09 7.32
C THR A 263 -4.47 8.10 7.16
N VAL A 264 -5.00 8.37 5.97
CA VAL A 264 -6.44 8.56 5.76
C VAL A 264 -7.20 7.24 5.79
N ALA A 265 -8.25 7.20 6.61
CA ALA A 265 -9.10 6.02 6.75
C ALA A 265 -10.59 6.37 6.73
N ALA A 266 -11.44 5.35 6.44
CA ALA A 266 -12.90 5.50 6.39
C ALA A 266 -13.52 6.01 7.69
N ALA A 267 -12.87 5.80 8.83
CA ALA A 267 -13.30 6.31 10.13
C ALA A 267 -13.43 7.83 10.14
N TRP A 268 -12.56 8.56 9.45
CA TRP A 268 -12.55 10.03 9.40
C TRP A 268 -13.81 10.63 8.82
N LEU A 269 -14.54 9.92 7.96
CA LEU A 269 -15.80 10.39 7.36
C LEU A 269 -16.89 10.71 8.39
N LYS A 270 -16.77 10.17 9.61
CA LYS A 270 -17.71 10.37 10.72
C LYS A 270 -17.36 11.58 11.58
N ILE A 271 -16.22 12.22 11.35
CA ILE A 271 -15.68 13.31 12.18
C ILE A 271 -15.82 14.61 11.39
N PRO A 272 -16.76 15.50 11.78
CA PRO A 272 -17.02 16.73 11.01
C PRO A 272 -15.81 17.68 10.90
N ALA A 273 -14.86 17.59 11.83
CA ALA A 273 -13.67 18.44 11.85
C ALA A 273 -12.71 18.18 10.68
N PHE A 274 -12.78 16.99 10.05
CA PHE A 274 -12.02 16.70 8.83
C PHE A 274 -12.64 17.30 7.55
N ASN A 275 -13.82 17.91 7.65
CA ASN A 275 -14.44 18.51 6.46
C ASN A 275 -13.58 19.64 5.90
N GLY A 276 -13.09 19.46 4.69
CA GLY A 276 -12.20 20.41 4.02
C GLY A 276 -10.72 20.11 4.21
N ASN A 277 -10.35 18.92 4.78
CA ASN A 277 -8.98 18.45 4.73
C ASN A 277 -8.52 18.27 3.27
N ILE A 278 -7.24 18.26 3.08
CA ILE A 278 -6.59 17.92 1.81
C ILE A 278 -5.50 16.93 2.12
N ASP A 279 -5.39 15.93 1.27
CA ASP A 279 -4.49 14.81 1.45
C ASP A 279 -3.80 14.42 0.15
N SER A 280 -2.54 14.03 0.26
CA SER A 280 -1.76 13.49 -0.86
C SER A 280 -1.74 11.97 -0.81
N GLN A 281 -1.82 11.35 -1.97
CA GLN A 281 -1.81 9.91 -2.13
C GLN A 281 -0.67 9.50 -3.07
N ALA A 282 0.20 8.62 -2.63
CA ALA A 282 1.28 8.10 -3.47
C ALA A 282 0.74 7.36 -4.69
N ASP A 283 -0.34 6.64 -4.51
CA ASP A 283 -1.07 5.87 -5.51
C ASP A 283 -2.42 6.49 -5.86
N ASN A 284 -3.18 5.84 -6.74
CA ASN A 284 -4.54 6.27 -7.07
C ASN A 284 -5.45 6.28 -5.84
N LEU A 285 -6.62 6.85 -5.97
CA LEU A 285 -7.58 7.02 -4.89
C LEU A 285 -8.38 5.73 -4.67
N TRP A 286 -8.16 5.07 -3.53
CA TRP A 286 -8.74 3.75 -3.22
C TRP A 286 -10.27 3.71 -3.25
N PHE A 287 -10.93 4.83 -2.95
CA PHE A 287 -12.40 4.91 -2.91
C PHE A 287 -13.05 5.09 -4.28
N LEU A 288 -12.26 5.22 -5.35
CA LEU A 288 -12.80 5.29 -6.71
C LEU A 288 -13.07 3.88 -7.25
N HIS A 289 -14.32 3.63 -7.60
CA HIS A 289 -14.71 2.41 -8.30
C HIS A 289 -14.58 2.62 -9.82
N ASN A 290 -13.38 2.45 -10.34
CA ASN A 290 -13.06 2.65 -11.76
C ASN A 290 -12.28 1.45 -12.33
N THR A 291 -11.85 1.55 -13.57
CA THR A 291 -11.12 0.45 -14.24
C THR A 291 -9.83 0.10 -13.50
N ALA A 292 -9.10 1.08 -12.95
CA ALA A 292 -7.84 0.85 -12.27
C ALA A 292 -8.02 0.03 -10.98
N THR A 293 -9.02 0.36 -10.17
CA THR A 293 -9.26 -0.29 -8.87
C THR A 293 -10.15 -1.53 -8.95
N SER A 294 -10.77 -1.82 -10.11
CA SER A 294 -11.77 -2.89 -10.26
C SER A 294 -11.26 -4.29 -9.89
N THR A 295 -10.00 -4.59 -10.23
CA THR A 295 -9.38 -5.88 -9.91
C THR A 295 -9.15 -6.03 -8.41
N MET A 296 -8.68 -4.99 -7.75
CA MET A 296 -8.51 -4.94 -6.30
C MET A 296 -9.85 -5.22 -5.59
N TYR A 297 -10.89 -4.47 -5.93
CA TYR A 297 -12.21 -4.69 -5.33
C TYR A 297 -12.74 -6.09 -5.57
N SER A 298 -12.59 -6.63 -6.79
CA SER A 298 -13.01 -8.00 -7.09
C SER A 298 -12.27 -9.05 -6.27
N ALA A 299 -10.99 -8.83 -6.00
CA ALA A 299 -10.19 -9.71 -5.16
C ALA A 299 -10.57 -9.58 -3.68
N LEU A 300 -10.72 -8.35 -3.18
CA LEU A 300 -11.12 -8.09 -1.80
C LEU A 300 -12.51 -8.66 -1.51
N ASP A 301 -13.50 -8.42 -2.38
CA ASP A 301 -14.85 -8.96 -2.24
C ASP A 301 -14.86 -10.49 -2.13
N LYS A 302 -13.95 -11.15 -2.81
CA LYS A 302 -13.87 -12.61 -2.84
C LYS A 302 -13.05 -13.21 -1.70
N TYR A 303 -11.91 -12.61 -1.37
CA TYR A 303 -10.90 -13.22 -0.50
C TYR A 303 -10.73 -12.50 0.85
N ALA A 304 -11.14 -11.23 0.95
CA ALA A 304 -11.05 -10.42 2.16
C ALA A 304 -12.24 -9.43 2.29
N PRO A 305 -13.51 -9.92 2.28
CA PRO A 305 -14.71 -9.06 2.17
C PRO A 305 -14.89 -8.10 3.35
N GLY A 306 -14.17 -8.31 4.45
CA GLY A 306 -14.18 -7.40 5.60
C GLY A 306 -13.39 -6.11 5.36
N VAL A 307 -12.39 -6.14 4.49
CA VAL A 307 -11.48 -5.00 4.26
C VAL A 307 -12.21 -3.77 3.75
N PRO A 308 -13.01 -3.81 2.66
CA PRO A 308 -13.66 -2.59 2.14
C PRO A 308 -14.71 -1.98 3.07
N SER A 309 -15.20 -2.75 4.06
CA SER A 309 -16.20 -2.30 5.03
C SER A 309 -15.61 -1.92 6.39
N GLY A 310 -14.31 -2.12 6.58
CA GLY A 310 -13.61 -1.83 7.83
C GLY A 310 -13.41 -0.33 8.09
N PRO A 311 -13.27 0.08 9.35
CA PRO A 311 -13.03 1.49 9.70
C PRO A 311 -11.66 1.98 9.22
N ASN A 312 -10.69 1.08 9.10
CA ASN A 312 -9.33 1.35 8.67
C ASN A 312 -9.16 1.23 7.13
N PHE A 313 -10.26 1.05 6.38
CA PHE A 313 -10.18 1.02 4.93
C PHE A 313 -9.73 2.38 4.40
N GLY A 314 -8.53 2.42 3.86
CA GLY A 314 -7.83 3.63 3.50
C GLY A 314 -6.86 3.43 2.33
N GLU A 315 -6.02 4.39 2.15
CA GLU A 315 -5.05 4.46 1.07
C GLU A 315 -4.05 3.30 1.07
N ILE A 316 -3.59 2.89 2.25
CA ILE A 316 -2.57 1.84 2.41
C ILE A 316 -3.03 0.49 1.80
N VAL A 317 -4.35 0.24 1.74
CA VAL A 317 -4.91 -0.93 1.06
C VAL A 317 -4.61 -0.88 -0.45
N LEU A 318 -4.76 0.30 -1.06
CA LEU A 318 -4.44 0.46 -2.48
C LEU A 318 -2.94 0.44 -2.72
N GLN A 319 -2.12 1.05 -1.86
CA GLN A 319 -0.67 0.99 -1.95
C GLN A 319 -0.17 -0.45 -1.96
N SER A 320 -0.53 -1.24 -0.94
CA SER A 320 -0.16 -2.66 -0.88
C SER A 320 -0.60 -3.44 -2.12
N TRP A 321 -1.81 -3.16 -2.62
CA TRP A 321 -2.29 -3.75 -3.87
C TRP A 321 -1.44 -3.33 -5.08
N SER A 322 -1.04 -2.07 -5.14
CA SER A 322 -0.21 -1.51 -6.21
C SER A 322 1.20 -2.12 -6.23
N ASP A 323 1.78 -2.40 -5.06
CA ASP A 323 3.05 -3.12 -4.95
C ASP A 323 2.93 -4.54 -5.52
N GLY A 324 1.82 -5.23 -5.24
CA GLY A 324 1.49 -6.49 -5.88
C GLY A 324 1.35 -6.40 -7.41
N ALA A 325 0.72 -5.34 -7.90
CA ALA A 325 0.60 -5.08 -9.33
C ALA A 325 1.96 -4.76 -9.97
N LEU A 326 2.83 -4.03 -9.26
CA LEU A 326 4.20 -3.74 -9.70
C LEU A 326 5.02 -5.03 -9.84
N LEU A 327 4.92 -5.95 -8.88
CA LEU A 327 5.56 -7.26 -8.98
C LEU A 327 5.07 -8.03 -10.22
N GLN A 328 3.76 -8.05 -10.48
CA GLN A 328 3.21 -8.70 -11.67
C GLN A 328 3.74 -8.06 -12.97
N ALA A 329 3.81 -6.73 -13.03
CA ALA A 329 4.35 -5.99 -14.17
C ALA A 329 5.85 -6.30 -14.37
N ALA A 330 6.64 -6.34 -13.29
CA ALA A 330 8.06 -6.68 -13.33
C ALA A 330 8.29 -8.13 -13.83
N VAL A 331 7.55 -9.09 -13.32
CA VAL A 331 7.64 -10.51 -13.75
C VAL A 331 7.31 -10.65 -15.23
N LYS A 332 6.31 -9.92 -15.72
CA LYS A 332 5.95 -9.87 -17.14
C LYS A 332 7.07 -9.22 -17.98
N ALA A 333 7.61 -8.08 -17.54
CA ALA A 333 8.69 -7.36 -18.24
C ALA A 333 10.00 -8.17 -18.28
N ALA A 334 10.26 -8.99 -17.26
CA ALA A 334 11.38 -9.93 -17.26
C ALA A 334 11.29 -11.02 -18.34
N GLY A 335 10.09 -11.24 -18.91
CA GLY A 335 9.82 -12.37 -19.79
C GLY A 335 9.83 -13.71 -19.06
N ALA A 336 9.48 -13.73 -17.78
CA ALA A 336 9.45 -14.95 -16.97
C ALA A 336 8.39 -15.95 -17.49
N SER A 337 8.60 -17.23 -17.24
CA SER A 337 7.70 -18.31 -17.64
C SER A 337 7.75 -19.46 -16.63
N ALA A 338 6.74 -20.30 -16.62
CA ALA A 338 6.68 -21.50 -15.77
C ALA A 338 7.87 -22.48 -15.96
N ALA A 339 8.56 -22.38 -17.10
CA ALA A 339 9.68 -23.26 -17.42
C ALA A 339 11.02 -22.82 -16.78
N THR A 340 11.10 -21.61 -16.24
CA THR A 340 12.34 -21.04 -15.68
C THR A 340 12.10 -20.58 -14.25
N PRO A 341 13.04 -20.83 -13.30
CA PRO A 341 12.87 -20.34 -11.94
C PRO A 341 12.69 -18.82 -11.89
N LEU A 342 11.70 -18.34 -11.12
CA LEU A 342 11.56 -16.93 -10.82
C LEU A 342 12.52 -16.60 -9.67
N THR A 343 13.43 -15.66 -9.89
CA THR A 343 14.46 -15.26 -8.93
C THR A 343 14.46 -13.76 -8.70
N SER A 344 15.08 -13.30 -7.60
CA SER A 344 15.27 -11.86 -7.33
C SER A 344 15.94 -11.15 -8.50
N ALA A 345 16.96 -11.74 -9.11
CA ALA A 345 17.64 -11.17 -10.26
C ALA A 345 16.72 -11.02 -11.49
N ALA A 346 15.81 -11.98 -11.71
CA ALA A 346 14.82 -11.88 -12.78
C ALA A 346 13.80 -10.76 -12.51
N ILE A 347 13.33 -10.61 -11.27
CA ILE A 347 12.42 -9.56 -10.86
C ILE A 347 13.10 -8.18 -10.99
N LEU A 348 14.34 -8.02 -10.47
CA LEU A 348 15.12 -6.79 -10.65
C LEU A 348 15.31 -6.42 -12.12
N LYS A 349 15.63 -7.41 -12.98
CA LYS A 349 15.70 -7.18 -14.43
C LYS A 349 14.36 -6.66 -14.97
N GLY A 350 13.25 -7.20 -14.51
CA GLY A 350 11.92 -6.78 -14.92
C GLY A 350 11.57 -5.38 -14.46
N LEU A 351 11.87 -5.04 -13.19
CA LEU A 351 11.65 -3.70 -12.63
C LEU A 351 12.40 -2.62 -13.43
N TYR A 352 13.67 -2.85 -13.74
CA TYR A 352 14.44 -1.94 -14.59
C TYR A 352 14.05 -1.99 -16.08
N GLY A 353 13.33 -3.03 -16.48
CA GLY A 353 12.83 -3.21 -17.85
C GLY A 353 11.41 -2.68 -18.07
N LEU A 354 10.78 -2.13 -17.06
CA LEU A 354 9.47 -1.49 -17.20
C LEU A 354 9.55 -0.31 -18.18
N PRO A 355 8.51 -0.10 -19.01
CA PRO A 355 8.47 1.07 -19.86
C PRO A 355 8.46 2.36 -19.04
N THR A 356 9.18 3.39 -19.49
CA THR A 356 9.10 4.71 -18.86
C THR A 356 7.66 5.20 -18.92
N GLY A 357 7.11 5.59 -17.76
CA GLY A 357 5.74 6.01 -17.63
C GLY A 357 4.75 4.85 -17.40
N GLU A 358 5.23 3.69 -16.92
CA GLU A 358 4.35 2.62 -16.43
C GLU A 358 3.42 3.16 -15.35
N THR A 359 2.14 2.84 -15.44
CA THR A 359 1.11 3.32 -14.50
C THR A 359 0.36 2.19 -13.80
N LEU A 360 0.78 0.95 -13.98
CA LEU A 360 0.11 -0.24 -13.44
C LEU A 360 -1.39 -0.27 -13.74
N GLY A 361 -1.74 0.11 -14.98
CA GLY A 361 -3.15 0.20 -15.40
C GLY A 361 -3.92 1.37 -14.79
N GLY A 362 -3.23 2.39 -14.31
CA GLY A 362 -3.78 3.57 -13.67
C GLY A 362 -3.84 3.50 -12.14
N LEU A 363 -3.27 2.46 -11.53
CA LEU A 363 -3.12 2.39 -10.05
C LEU A 363 -2.07 3.37 -9.54
N SER A 364 -1.06 3.63 -10.34
CA SER A 364 0.13 4.40 -9.98
C SER A 364 0.25 5.67 -10.83
N PRO A 365 0.94 6.71 -10.35
CA PRO A 365 1.50 7.72 -11.23
C PRO A 365 2.53 7.09 -12.19
N ALA A 366 3.02 7.87 -13.14
CA ALA A 366 4.02 7.40 -14.11
C ALA A 366 5.33 7.00 -13.40
N LEU A 367 5.66 5.72 -13.41
CA LEU A 367 6.86 5.15 -12.80
C LEU A 367 8.04 5.13 -13.76
N HIS A 368 9.24 5.25 -13.19
CA HIS A 368 10.50 5.04 -13.91
C HIS A 368 11.60 4.63 -12.92
N PHE A 369 12.18 3.45 -13.12
CA PHE A 369 13.29 2.95 -12.30
C PHE A 369 14.58 2.86 -13.09
N VAL A 370 15.66 3.40 -12.52
CA VAL A 370 17.00 3.41 -13.13
C VAL A 370 17.92 2.51 -12.31
N LYS A 371 18.56 1.56 -12.98
CA LYS A 371 19.42 0.58 -12.30
C LYS A 371 20.50 1.27 -11.45
N GLY A 372 20.58 0.88 -10.19
CA GLY A 372 21.55 1.37 -9.21
C GLY A 372 21.27 2.80 -8.73
N GLN A 373 20.07 3.32 -8.99
CA GLN A 373 19.61 4.61 -8.45
C GLN A 373 18.32 4.37 -7.63
N PRO A 374 18.16 5.09 -6.52
CA PRO A 374 16.89 5.11 -5.81
C PRO A 374 15.75 5.65 -6.67
N ALA A 375 14.52 5.28 -6.36
CA ALA A 375 13.34 5.80 -7.01
C ALA A 375 13.19 7.32 -6.79
N ASN A 376 12.58 8.00 -7.76
CA ASN A 376 12.35 9.44 -7.73
C ASN A 376 11.01 9.79 -8.39
N ASN A 377 9.92 9.28 -7.80
CA ASN A 377 8.57 9.44 -8.31
C ASN A 377 7.94 10.69 -7.69
N SER A 378 7.84 11.77 -8.49
CA SER A 378 7.42 13.10 -8.01
C SER A 378 5.95 13.42 -8.23
N CYS A 379 5.18 12.50 -8.80
CA CYS A 379 3.76 12.70 -9.08
C CYS A 379 2.92 11.89 -8.12
N PHE A 380 1.83 12.48 -7.64
CA PHE A 380 0.90 11.93 -6.65
C PHE A 380 -0.53 12.30 -7.00
N PHE A 381 -1.48 11.71 -6.32
CA PHE A 381 -2.90 12.07 -6.42
C PHE A 381 -3.30 12.94 -5.23
N GLU A 382 -4.41 13.65 -5.36
CA GLU A 382 -4.99 14.46 -4.30
C GLU A 382 -6.43 14.10 -4.03
N MET A 383 -6.77 14.13 -2.75
CA MET A 383 -8.13 13.96 -2.27
C MET A 383 -8.47 14.91 -1.12
N GLY A 384 -9.70 14.86 -0.68
CA GLY A 384 -10.15 15.52 0.54
C GLY A 384 -11.46 14.93 1.04
N ILE A 385 -11.94 15.43 2.18
CA ILE A 385 -13.24 15.07 2.73
C ILE A 385 -14.19 16.26 2.60
N LYS A 386 -15.35 16.02 1.99
CA LYS A 386 -16.41 17.02 1.85
C LYS A 386 -17.76 16.41 2.22
N ASN A 387 -18.41 16.98 3.23
CA ASN A 387 -19.72 16.52 3.72
C ASN A 387 -19.72 15.02 4.09
N GLY A 388 -18.67 14.56 4.79
CA GLY A 388 -18.53 13.18 5.22
C GLY A 388 -18.31 12.17 4.08
N LYS A 389 -17.76 12.62 2.96
CA LYS A 389 -17.42 11.75 1.81
C LYS A 389 -16.02 12.08 1.31
N PHE A 390 -15.30 11.08 0.90
CA PHE A 390 -14.08 11.28 0.13
C PHE A 390 -14.38 11.89 -1.23
N VAL A 391 -13.56 12.82 -1.65
CA VAL A 391 -13.67 13.50 -2.95
C VAL A 391 -12.30 13.53 -3.62
N ALA A 392 -12.28 13.14 -4.89
CA ALA A 392 -11.09 13.30 -5.72
C ALA A 392 -10.91 14.78 -6.05
N LEU A 393 -9.71 15.30 -5.83
CA LEU A 393 -9.32 16.61 -6.29
C LEU A 393 -8.69 16.50 -7.70
N HIS A 394 -8.61 17.61 -8.40
CA HIS A 394 -8.08 17.66 -9.79
C HIS A 394 -8.66 16.58 -10.73
N GLY A 395 -9.92 16.17 -10.49
CA GLY A 395 -10.58 15.13 -11.29
C GLY A 395 -9.96 13.73 -11.15
N GLY A 396 -9.19 13.48 -10.10
CA GLY A 396 -8.49 12.21 -9.88
C GLY A 396 -7.29 12.00 -10.83
N THR A 397 -6.71 13.08 -11.32
CA THR A 397 -5.46 13.06 -12.11
C THR A 397 -4.28 13.39 -11.23
N THR A 398 -3.09 12.90 -11.61
CA THR A 398 -1.85 13.16 -10.88
C THR A 398 -1.39 14.60 -10.99
N ILE A 399 -0.78 15.09 -9.92
CA ILE A 399 -0.03 16.33 -9.87
C ILE A 399 1.43 15.97 -9.61
N CYS A 400 2.36 16.73 -10.18
CA CYS A 400 3.77 16.51 -9.98
C CYS A 400 4.40 17.72 -9.27
N ALA A 401 5.09 17.47 -8.18
CA ALA A 401 5.76 18.50 -7.40
C ALA A 401 7.23 18.65 -7.82
N PRO A 402 7.78 19.86 -7.84
CA PRO A 402 9.22 20.04 -7.97
C PRO A 402 9.92 19.61 -6.68
N LEU A 403 11.06 18.92 -6.79
CA LEU A 403 11.89 18.63 -5.63
C LEU A 403 12.49 19.93 -5.06
N VAL A 404 12.12 20.29 -3.85
CA VAL A 404 12.73 21.38 -3.10
C VAL A 404 13.84 20.78 -2.23
N LYS A 405 15.12 21.04 -2.59
CA LYS A 405 16.25 20.50 -1.87
C LYS A 405 16.43 21.18 -0.51
N ALA A 406 16.57 20.38 0.55
CA ALA A 406 17.05 20.87 1.84
C ALA A 406 18.43 21.52 1.67
N GLY A 407 18.61 22.73 2.06
CA GLY A 407 19.87 23.50 1.88
C GLY A 407 19.68 24.86 1.23
N THR A 408 18.48 25.13 0.71
CA THR A 408 18.08 26.47 0.24
C THR A 408 17.35 27.28 1.32
N LEU A 409 17.25 26.75 2.56
CA LEU A 409 16.61 27.48 3.65
C LEU A 409 17.51 28.56 4.23
N PRO A 410 16.99 29.76 4.50
CA PRO A 410 17.63 30.68 5.41
C PRO A 410 17.72 29.99 6.78
N THR A 411 18.92 29.89 7.36
CA THR A 411 19.07 29.51 8.76
C THR A 411 18.19 30.42 9.60
N SER A 412 17.12 29.85 10.20
CA SER A 412 16.32 30.58 11.17
C SER A 412 17.18 30.87 12.39
N HIS A 413 17.41 32.13 12.66
CA HIS A 413 17.92 32.62 13.94
C HIS A 413 16.79 32.65 14.97
#